data_00514e4270541274b9df5a70abece731
#
_entry.id   00514e4270541274b9df5a70abece731
#
_cell.length_a   1.000
_cell.length_b   1.000
_cell.length_c   1.000
_cell.angle_alpha   90.00
_cell.angle_beta   90.00
_cell.angle_gamma   90.00
#
_symmetry.space_group_name_H-M   'P 1'
#
loop_
_entity.id
_entity.type
_entity.pdbx_description
1 polymer ?
#
loop_
_entity_poly.entity_id
_entity_poly.type
_entity_poly.pdbx_seq_one_letter_code
_entity_poly.pdbx_strand_id
1 'polypeptide(L)'
;NSGFESFYYTSEKKTYKTLFVTTTGYRYMFYPYAMGETDIWWNTNNDITAPANHNEAGYFYLKCFPAVTYTVSDTYGWSSKSAEIRSIATKNGNSLVVTSGKRQGQLYCDKHAFASRPTKLQFHYKYDAYNNDTYKVVVELRNGDNVIASNEYTAGAAASWTLGEIPFNYSSTAEKATSISVYFYSSVKSEPDVRTHESL
;
A
#
# COMPACT_ATOMS: atom_id res chain seq x y z
N ASN A 1 -2.48 14.03 7.53
CA ASN A 1 -1.37 13.12 7.86
C ASN A 1 -0.38 12.99 6.71
N SER A 2 0.30 14.10 6.36
CA SER A 2 1.27 14.14 5.24
C SER A 2 2.56 13.34 5.51
N GLY A 3 2.89 13.09 6.77
CA GLY A 3 4.11 12.40 7.19
C GLY A 3 3.91 10.95 7.62
N PHE A 4 2.72 10.39 7.46
CA PHE A 4 2.38 9.04 7.94
C PHE A 4 2.64 8.80 9.43
N GLU A 5 2.56 9.87 10.24
CA GLU A 5 2.86 9.80 11.68
C GLU A 5 1.77 9.06 12.47
N SER A 6 0.55 9.02 11.93
CA SER A 6 -0.59 8.37 12.56
C SER A 6 -0.93 7.06 11.86
N PHE A 7 -0.74 5.97 12.58
CA PHE A 7 -1.23 4.64 12.20
C PHE A 7 -1.96 4.02 13.39
N TYR A 8 -3.06 3.35 13.12
CA TYR A 8 -3.64 2.44 14.09
C TYR A 8 -3.81 1.05 13.49
N TYR A 9 -4.03 0.06 14.32
CA TYR A 9 -4.34 -1.28 13.87
C TYR A 9 -5.52 -1.86 14.65
N THR A 10 -6.24 -2.75 13.99
CA THR A 10 -7.22 -3.61 14.62
C THR A 10 -6.76 -5.06 14.53
N SER A 11 -7.18 -5.89 15.49
CA SER A 11 -6.95 -7.33 15.43
C SER A 11 -8.29 -8.05 15.34
N GLU A 12 -8.40 -8.99 14.42
CA GLU A 12 -9.57 -9.83 14.24
C GLU A 12 -9.21 -11.28 14.43
N LYS A 13 -9.94 -11.96 15.34
CA LYS A 13 -9.77 -13.39 15.56
C LYS A 13 -10.32 -14.16 14.37
N LYS A 14 -9.50 -15.00 13.75
CA LYS A 14 -9.89 -15.90 12.65
C LYS A 14 -9.74 -17.35 13.08
N THR A 15 -10.75 -18.15 12.81
CA THR A 15 -10.73 -19.59 13.09
C THR A 15 -10.81 -20.33 11.77
N TYR A 16 -9.84 -21.18 11.53
CA TYR A 16 -9.78 -22.05 10.35
C TYR A 16 -9.96 -23.49 10.78
N LYS A 17 -10.89 -24.15 10.13
CA LYS A 17 -11.18 -25.57 10.35
C LYS A 17 -10.66 -26.37 9.17
N THR A 18 -9.79 -27.32 9.47
CA THR A 18 -9.46 -28.42 8.56
C THR A 18 -10.26 -29.66 8.96
N LEU A 19 -10.15 -30.75 8.19
CA LEU A 19 -10.87 -31.98 8.49
C LEU A 19 -10.59 -32.52 9.91
N PHE A 20 -9.38 -32.25 10.45
CA PHE A 20 -8.92 -32.82 11.73
C PHE A 20 -8.46 -31.78 12.76
N VAL A 21 -8.27 -30.54 12.37
CA VAL A 21 -7.69 -29.52 13.22
C VAL A 21 -8.43 -28.19 13.10
N THR A 22 -8.68 -27.58 14.25
CA THR A 22 -9.17 -26.19 14.33
C THR A 22 -8.02 -25.31 14.80
N THR A 23 -7.59 -24.36 13.98
CA THR A 23 -6.54 -23.41 14.32
C THR A 23 -7.12 -22.01 14.42
N THR A 24 -6.74 -21.29 15.47
CA THR A 24 -7.15 -19.91 15.69
C THR A 24 -5.93 -19.01 15.60
N GLY A 25 -6.04 -17.95 14.83
CA GLY A 25 -5.03 -16.90 14.72
C GLY A 25 -5.65 -15.51 14.76
N TYR A 26 -4.81 -14.50 14.70
CA TYR A 26 -5.24 -13.11 14.64
C TYR A 26 -4.77 -12.50 13.33
N ARG A 27 -5.66 -11.74 12.69
CA ARG A 27 -5.35 -10.89 11.56
C ARG A 27 -5.24 -9.46 12.04
N TYR A 28 -4.12 -8.81 11.69
CA TYR A 28 -3.90 -7.40 11.98
C TYR A 28 -4.17 -6.58 10.72
N MET A 29 -5.05 -5.59 10.85
CA MET A 29 -5.34 -4.60 9.82
C MET A 29 -4.71 -3.29 10.23
N PHE A 30 -3.86 -2.74 9.37
CA PHE A 30 -3.19 -1.46 9.58
C PHE A 30 -3.86 -0.37 8.74
N TYR A 31 -4.07 0.77 9.37
CA TYR A 31 -4.71 1.94 8.76
C TYR A 31 -3.79 3.15 8.91
N PRO A 32 -3.52 3.90 7.82
CA PRO A 32 -2.58 5.02 7.82
C PRO A 32 -3.23 6.33 8.29
N TYR A 33 -4.00 6.26 9.37
CA TYR A 33 -4.67 7.39 10.01
C TYR A 33 -4.94 7.10 11.49
N ALA A 34 -5.26 8.13 12.29
CA ALA A 34 -5.58 7.95 13.70
C ALA A 34 -6.97 7.33 13.88
N MET A 35 -7.16 6.57 14.97
CA MET A 35 -8.48 6.05 15.32
C MET A 35 -9.45 7.22 15.56
N GLY A 36 -10.60 7.22 14.86
CA GLY A 36 -11.62 8.29 14.95
C GLY A 36 -11.36 9.49 14.04
N GLU A 37 -10.32 9.49 13.24
CA GLU A 37 -10.07 10.51 12.22
C GLU A 37 -11.19 10.47 11.16
N THR A 38 -11.74 11.62 10.81
CA THR A 38 -12.83 11.77 9.83
C THR A 38 -12.35 12.29 8.49
N ASP A 39 -11.24 13.04 8.46
CA ASP A 39 -10.61 13.53 7.24
C ASP A 39 -9.49 12.57 6.82
N ILE A 40 -9.88 11.43 6.27
CA ILE A 40 -8.97 10.35 5.92
C ILE A 40 -8.32 10.63 4.57
N TRP A 41 -7.04 10.96 4.59
CA TRP A 41 -6.24 11.14 3.38
C TRP A 41 -5.79 9.83 2.77
N TRP A 42 -5.37 8.86 3.58
CA TRP A 42 -4.72 7.66 3.11
C TRP A 42 -5.49 6.40 3.44
N ASN A 43 -5.63 5.53 2.47
CA ASN A 43 -6.21 4.20 2.57
C ASN A 43 -5.23 3.15 2.06
N THR A 44 -5.54 1.89 2.30
CA THR A 44 -4.72 0.74 1.88
C THR A 44 -5.60 -0.34 1.28
N ASN A 45 -4.98 -1.27 0.55
CA ASN A 45 -5.65 -2.49 0.11
C ASN A 45 -5.48 -3.65 1.10
N ASN A 46 -5.24 -3.37 2.38
CA ASN A 46 -5.05 -4.39 3.41
C ASN A 46 -6.30 -5.25 3.64
N ASP A 47 -7.48 -4.72 3.42
CA ASP A 47 -8.75 -5.46 3.47
C ASP A 47 -8.79 -6.62 2.46
N ILE A 48 -8.15 -6.46 1.32
CA ILE A 48 -8.03 -7.48 0.28
C ILE A 48 -6.80 -8.36 0.49
N THR A 49 -5.67 -7.76 0.87
CA THR A 49 -4.37 -8.45 0.93
C THR A 49 -4.18 -9.24 2.22
N ALA A 50 -4.53 -8.69 3.37
CA ALA A 50 -4.36 -9.37 4.65
C ALA A 50 -5.21 -10.65 4.79
N PRO A 51 -6.49 -10.71 4.34
CA PRO A 51 -7.26 -11.93 4.37
C PRO A 51 -6.71 -13.05 3.49
N ALA A 52 -6.09 -12.67 2.38
CA ALA A 52 -5.59 -13.62 1.39
C ALA A 52 -4.20 -14.18 1.76
N ASN A 53 -3.49 -13.49 2.63
CA ASN A 53 -2.13 -13.87 3.04
C ASN A 53 -2.17 -14.63 4.37
N HIS A 54 -2.76 -15.80 4.38
CA HIS A 54 -2.77 -16.68 5.54
C HIS A 54 -1.98 -17.96 5.24
N ASN A 55 -1.20 -18.38 6.23
CA ASN A 55 -0.60 -19.70 6.31
C ASN A 55 0.57 -20.01 5.34
N GLU A 56 1.63 -19.25 5.39
CA GLU A 56 2.89 -19.68 4.77
C GLU A 56 3.69 -20.69 5.63
N ALA A 57 3.39 -20.80 6.93
CA ALA A 57 4.17 -21.58 7.88
C ALA A 57 3.58 -22.97 8.18
N GLY A 58 2.77 -23.55 7.28
CA GLY A 58 2.20 -24.87 7.51
C GLY A 58 1.00 -24.89 8.46
N TYR A 59 0.50 -26.08 8.75
CA TYR A 59 -0.81 -26.34 9.35
C TYR A 59 -1.10 -25.71 10.72
N PHE A 60 -0.12 -25.11 11.39
CA PHE A 60 -0.26 -24.74 12.79
C PHE A 60 -0.19 -23.24 13.09
N TYR A 61 0.17 -22.39 12.13
CA TYR A 61 0.33 -20.96 12.36
C TYR A 61 -0.35 -20.13 11.27
N LEU A 62 -1.31 -19.33 11.71
CA LEU A 62 -1.96 -18.34 10.86
C LEU A 62 -1.24 -17.02 11.03
N LYS A 63 -0.40 -16.69 10.06
CA LYS A 63 0.18 -15.36 9.94
C LYS A 63 -0.51 -14.63 8.81
N CYS A 64 -1.21 -13.55 9.12
CA CYS A 64 -1.75 -12.63 8.12
C CYS A 64 -0.82 -11.42 8.07
N PHE A 65 -0.21 -11.20 6.92
CA PHE A 65 0.68 -10.07 6.72
C PHE A 65 -0.03 -9.02 5.86
N PRO A 66 -0.27 -7.81 6.39
CA PRO A 66 -0.77 -6.72 5.58
C PRO A 66 0.28 -6.30 4.54
N ALA A 67 -0.18 -5.95 3.34
CA ALA A 67 0.70 -5.45 2.30
C ALA A 67 1.20 -4.03 2.60
N VAL A 68 0.45 -3.28 3.41
CA VAL A 68 0.82 -1.92 3.85
C VAL A 68 0.89 -1.87 5.36
N THR A 69 1.99 -1.39 5.89
CA THR A 69 2.26 -1.17 7.30
C THR A 69 3.11 0.10 7.46
N TYR A 70 3.76 0.26 8.60
CA TYR A 70 4.72 1.33 8.83
C TYR A 70 6.01 0.79 9.44
N THR A 71 7.10 1.53 9.28
CA THR A 71 8.35 1.32 9.98
C THR A 71 8.72 2.55 10.81
N VAL A 72 9.41 2.31 11.92
CA VAL A 72 9.99 3.36 12.80
C VAL A 72 11.51 3.35 12.77
N SER A 73 12.11 2.33 12.15
CA SER A 73 13.55 2.12 12.11
C SER A 73 14.22 2.75 10.89
N ASP A 74 13.45 3.05 9.86
CA ASP A 74 13.95 3.63 8.61
C ASP A 74 12.99 4.73 8.14
N THR A 75 13.27 5.96 8.56
CA THR A 75 12.44 7.13 8.31
C THR A 75 13.25 8.22 7.62
N TYR A 76 12.57 9.17 6.98
CA TYR A 76 13.19 10.29 6.33
C TYR A 76 13.10 11.56 7.17
N GLY A 77 14.25 12.25 7.31
CA GLY A 77 14.32 13.53 8.01
C GLY A 77 13.91 13.41 9.48
N TRP A 78 12.93 14.20 9.89
CA TRP A 78 12.39 14.28 11.25
C TRP A 78 11.13 13.40 11.46
N SER A 79 10.67 12.69 10.44
CA SER A 79 9.52 11.81 10.55
C SER A 79 9.79 10.67 11.52
N SER A 80 8.83 10.33 12.37
CA SER A 80 8.92 9.21 13.30
C SER A 80 8.47 7.88 12.69
N LYS A 81 7.76 7.94 11.55
CA LYS A 81 7.28 6.77 10.82
C LYS A 81 7.37 6.96 9.32
N SER A 82 7.55 5.86 8.62
CA SER A 82 7.44 5.80 7.16
C SER A 82 6.43 4.71 6.78
N ALA A 83 5.63 4.94 5.74
CA ALA A 83 4.77 3.91 5.18
C ALA A 83 5.62 2.84 4.49
N GLU A 84 5.30 1.59 4.73
CA GLU A 84 5.95 0.44 4.09
C GLU A 84 4.93 -0.31 3.25
N ILE A 85 5.19 -0.44 1.94
CA ILE A 85 4.29 -1.04 0.97
C ILE A 85 5.01 -2.23 0.34
N ARG A 86 4.43 -3.42 0.47
CA ARG A 86 5.03 -4.69 0.03
C ARG A 86 4.17 -5.39 -1.00
N SER A 87 4.81 -6.06 -1.93
CA SER A 87 4.19 -7.12 -2.71
C SER A 87 4.14 -8.40 -1.87
N ILE A 88 3.03 -9.10 -1.87
CA ILE A 88 2.81 -10.27 -1.03
C ILE A 88 2.32 -11.47 -1.83
N ALA A 89 2.70 -12.67 -1.39
CA ALA A 89 2.06 -13.90 -1.80
C ALA A 89 0.73 -14.06 -1.08
N THR A 90 -0.27 -14.54 -1.78
CA THR A 90 -1.60 -14.79 -1.23
C THR A 90 -1.95 -16.27 -1.38
N LYS A 91 -2.54 -16.85 -0.35
CA LYS A 91 -3.13 -18.18 -0.39
C LYS A 91 -4.58 -18.08 0.05
N ASN A 92 -5.48 -18.49 -0.82
CA ASN A 92 -6.91 -18.61 -0.53
C ASN A 92 -7.33 -20.06 -0.64
N GLY A 93 -8.14 -20.51 0.28
CA GLY A 93 -8.72 -21.86 0.20
C GLY A 93 -8.83 -22.53 1.56
N ASN A 94 -9.36 -23.74 1.52
CA ASN A 94 -9.41 -24.66 2.65
C ASN A 94 -8.33 -25.75 2.51
N SER A 95 -8.30 -26.70 3.43
CA SER A 95 -7.33 -27.78 3.44
C SER A 95 -7.26 -28.65 2.19
N LEU A 96 -8.27 -28.59 1.31
CA LEU A 96 -8.39 -29.43 0.13
C LEU A 96 -8.13 -28.68 -1.19
N VAL A 97 -8.42 -27.39 -1.22
CA VAL A 97 -8.21 -26.54 -2.40
C VAL A 97 -7.55 -25.26 -1.97
N VAL A 98 -6.30 -25.09 -2.36
CA VAL A 98 -5.52 -23.86 -2.12
C VAL A 98 -5.29 -23.18 -3.45
N THR A 99 -5.81 -21.97 -3.60
CA THR A 99 -5.41 -21.08 -4.68
C THR A 99 -4.33 -20.15 -4.16
N SER A 100 -3.19 -20.13 -4.82
CA SER A 100 -2.12 -19.18 -4.56
C SER A 100 -2.16 -18.06 -5.58
N GLY A 101 -1.81 -16.87 -5.17
CA GLY A 101 -1.69 -15.71 -6.03
C GLY A 101 -0.64 -14.75 -5.48
N LYS A 102 -0.38 -13.70 -6.23
CA LYS A 102 0.50 -12.63 -5.82
C LYS A 102 -0.26 -11.32 -5.94
N ARG A 103 -0.01 -10.37 -5.04
CA ARG A 103 -0.66 -9.07 -5.07
C ARG A 103 0.33 -7.97 -4.73
N GLN A 104 0.22 -6.86 -5.43
CA GLN A 104 0.89 -5.63 -5.07
C GLN A 104 0.20 -4.98 -3.86
N GLY A 105 0.99 -4.39 -2.98
CA GLY A 105 0.47 -3.49 -1.95
C GLY A 105 0.09 -2.15 -2.56
N GLN A 106 -0.94 -1.52 -2.00
CA GLN A 106 -1.39 -0.20 -2.40
C GLN A 106 -1.62 0.68 -1.18
N LEU A 107 -1.00 1.85 -1.19
CA LEU A 107 -1.32 2.97 -0.33
C LEU A 107 -1.89 4.06 -1.22
N TYR A 108 -3.08 4.55 -0.92
CA TYR A 108 -3.75 5.47 -1.82
C TYR A 108 -4.61 6.51 -1.12
N CYS A 109 -4.77 7.61 -1.80
CA CYS A 109 -5.77 8.64 -1.57
C CYS A 109 -6.63 8.70 -2.82
N ASP A 110 -7.95 8.59 -2.70
CA ASP A 110 -8.86 8.62 -3.85
C ASP A 110 -9.85 9.76 -3.71
N LYS A 111 -9.82 10.66 -4.71
CA LYS A 111 -10.72 11.82 -4.82
C LYS A 111 -10.86 12.67 -3.56
N HIS A 112 -9.76 12.77 -2.79
CA HIS A 112 -9.76 13.62 -1.60
C HIS A 112 -9.94 15.09 -1.99
N ALA A 113 -10.70 15.85 -1.20
CA ALA A 113 -10.96 17.27 -1.45
C ALA A 113 -9.64 18.06 -1.50
N PHE A 114 -9.41 18.78 -2.58
CA PHE A 114 -8.15 19.47 -2.81
C PHE A 114 -8.32 20.68 -3.73
N ALA A 115 -8.37 21.87 -3.16
CA ALA A 115 -8.66 23.12 -3.87
C ALA A 115 -7.37 23.88 -4.24
N SER A 116 -6.53 23.29 -5.10
CA SER A 116 -5.24 23.91 -5.46
C SER A 116 -4.83 23.59 -6.89
N ARG A 117 -3.72 24.23 -7.33
CA ARG A 117 -3.09 23.99 -8.63
C ARG A 117 -1.58 23.81 -8.43
N PRO A 118 -1.14 22.68 -7.88
CA PRO A 118 0.28 22.41 -7.67
C PRO A 118 1.01 22.22 -9.00
N THR A 119 2.30 22.44 -9.02
CA THR A 119 3.14 22.21 -10.21
C THR A 119 3.69 20.79 -10.27
N LYS A 120 3.83 20.14 -9.11
CA LYS A 120 4.34 18.77 -8.99
C LYS A 120 3.93 18.11 -7.68
N LEU A 121 3.94 16.78 -7.65
CA LEU A 121 3.97 15.96 -6.44
C LEU A 121 5.42 15.61 -6.13
N GLN A 122 5.82 15.73 -4.87
CA GLN A 122 7.12 15.29 -4.36
C GLN A 122 6.95 14.28 -3.23
N PHE A 123 7.81 13.28 -3.20
CA PHE A 123 7.88 12.27 -2.14
C PHE A 123 9.29 11.71 -2.00
N HIS A 124 9.63 11.21 -0.83
CA HIS A 124 10.89 10.49 -0.62
C HIS A 124 10.61 9.00 -0.49
N TYR A 125 11.47 8.19 -1.10
CA TYR A 125 11.31 6.75 -1.12
C TYR A 125 12.64 6.01 -1.00
N LYS A 126 12.55 4.77 -0.53
CA LYS A 126 13.49 3.68 -0.75
C LYS A 126 12.74 2.55 -1.41
N TYR A 127 13.42 1.77 -2.22
CA TYR A 127 12.83 0.61 -2.87
C TYR A 127 13.80 -0.56 -2.95
N ASP A 128 13.44 -1.65 -2.31
CA ASP A 128 14.16 -2.92 -2.38
C ASP A 128 13.52 -3.79 -3.47
N ALA A 129 14.04 -3.64 -4.69
CA ALA A 129 13.53 -4.35 -5.86
C ALA A 129 13.84 -5.86 -5.78
N TYR A 130 12.83 -6.69 -5.95
CA TYR A 130 13.00 -8.11 -6.14
C TYR A 130 12.83 -8.47 -7.62
N ASN A 131 13.78 -9.27 -8.17
CA ASN A 131 13.81 -9.64 -9.59
C ASN A 131 13.73 -8.44 -10.56
N ASN A 132 14.45 -7.37 -10.27
CA ASN A 132 14.46 -6.13 -11.05
C ASN A 132 13.07 -5.50 -11.23
N ASP A 133 12.17 -5.70 -10.28
CA ASP A 133 10.87 -5.05 -10.30
C ASP A 133 10.99 -3.54 -10.10
N THR A 134 9.95 -2.82 -10.49
CA THR A 134 9.83 -1.38 -10.31
C THR A 134 8.52 -1.07 -9.58
N TYR A 135 8.54 -0.06 -8.72
CA TYR A 135 7.31 0.47 -8.13
C TYR A 135 6.69 1.53 -9.05
N LYS A 136 5.44 1.86 -8.77
CA LYS A 136 4.70 2.88 -9.52
C LYS A 136 3.97 3.84 -8.58
N VAL A 137 3.98 5.12 -8.93
CA VAL A 137 3.12 6.14 -8.34
C VAL A 137 2.28 6.76 -9.44
N VAL A 138 0.98 6.88 -9.20
CA VAL A 138 0.03 7.53 -10.12
C VAL A 138 -0.61 8.70 -9.39
N VAL A 139 -0.74 9.83 -10.06
CA VAL A 139 -1.42 11.00 -9.51
C VAL A 139 -2.40 11.56 -10.53
N GLU A 140 -3.56 11.98 -10.04
CA GLU A 140 -4.62 12.57 -10.83
C GLU A 140 -5.24 13.76 -10.09
N LEU A 141 -5.40 14.87 -10.81
CA LEU A 141 -6.11 16.06 -10.35
C LEU A 141 -7.39 16.21 -11.16
N ARG A 142 -8.49 16.45 -10.46
CA ARG A 142 -9.82 16.63 -11.07
C ARG A 142 -10.44 17.97 -10.72
N ASN A 143 -11.24 18.51 -11.67
CA ASN A 143 -12.23 19.56 -11.43
C ASN A 143 -13.61 18.94 -11.66
N GLY A 144 -14.33 18.63 -10.58
CA GLY A 144 -15.51 17.76 -10.65
C GLY A 144 -15.14 16.39 -11.22
N ASP A 145 -15.84 15.96 -12.25
CA ASP A 145 -15.58 14.69 -12.95
C ASP A 145 -14.47 14.75 -13.99
N ASN A 146 -14.01 15.96 -14.35
CA ASN A 146 -13.00 16.15 -15.39
C ASN A 146 -11.59 16.00 -14.85
N VAL A 147 -10.77 15.14 -15.46
CA VAL A 147 -9.34 15.08 -15.23
C VAL A 147 -8.67 16.28 -15.85
N ILE A 148 -8.05 17.12 -15.02
CA ILE A 148 -7.35 18.34 -15.49
C ILE A 148 -5.83 18.16 -15.53
N ALA A 149 -5.29 17.19 -14.81
CA ALA A 149 -3.91 16.74 -14.92
C ALA A 149 -3.78 15.31 -14.40
N SER A 150 -2.98 14.49 -15.09
CA SER A 150 -2.59 13.17 -14.60
C SER A 150 -1.17 12.87 -15.04
N ASN A 151 -0.43 12.13 -14.21
CA ASN A 151 0.91 11.66 -14.56
C ASN A 151 1.28 10.45 -13.69
N GLU A 152 2.33 9.75 -14.09
CA GLU A 152 2.85 8.61 -13.34
C GLU A 152 4.37 8.67 -13.21
N TYR A 153 4.88 7.94 -12.24
CA TYR A 153 6.30 7.79 -11.96
C TYR A 153 6.61 6.33 -11.68
N THR A 154 7.65 5.82 -12.30
CA THR A 154 8.17 4.48 -12.04
C THR A 154 9.65 4.56 -11.76
N ALA A 155 10.13 3.78 -10.80
CA ALA A 155 11.55 3.66 -10.53
C ALA A 155 11.89 2.25 -10.00
N GLY A 156 13.15 1.87 -10.19
CA GLY A 156 13.74 0.64 -9.68
C GLY A 156 14.36 0.82 -8.29
N ALA A 157 15.30 -0.07 -7.97
CA ALA A 157 15.97 -0.12 -6.67
C ALA A 157 16.59 1.21 -6.24
N ALA A 158 16.38 1.57 -4.98
CA ALA A 158 16.96 2.73 -4.32
C ALA A 158 17.29 2.38 -2.86
N ALA A 159 18.56 2.10 -2.58
CA ALA A 159 19.02 1.71 -1.24
C ALA A 159 19.04 2.87 -0.24
N SER A 160 19.08 4.11 -0.71
CA SER A 160 19.03 5.32 0.11
C SER A 160 17.77 6.13 -0.19
N TRP A 161 17.39 7.00 0.74
CA TRP A 161 16.27 7.91 0.54
C TRP A 161 16.49 8.79 -0.70
N THR A 162 15.58 8.66 -1.64
CA THR A 162 15.63 9.30 -2.96
C THR A 162 14.39 10.16 -3.15
N LEU A 163 14.56 11.33 -3.74
CA LEU A 163 13.44 12.22 -4.08
C LEU A 163 12.80 11.76 -5.39
N GLY A 164 11.50 11.48 -5.33
CA GLY A 164 10.64 11.30 -6.51
C GLY A 164 9.86 12.58 -6.78
N GLU A 165 9.76 12.95 -8.04
CA GLU A 165 9.00 14.12 -8.49
C GLU A 165 8.11 13.76 -9.68
N ILE A 166 6.85 14.16 -9.62
CA ILE A 166 5.88 13.98 -10.70
C ILE A 166 5.34 15.35 -11.09
N PRO A 167 5.76 15.92 -12.22
CA PRO A 167 5.24 17.18 -12.69
C PRO A 167 3.79 17.03 -13.17
N PHE A 168 2.99 18.09 -12.99
CA PHE A 168 1.63 18.15 -13.47
C PHE A 168 1.54 18.88 -14.82
N ASN A 169 1.12 18.17 -15.84
CA ASN A 169 0.85 18.71 -17.16
C ASN A 169 -0.66 18.98 -17.28
N TYR A 170 -1.07 20.22 -17.07
CA TYR A 170 -2.47 20.60 -17.08
C TYR A 170 -3.02 20.73 -18.49
N SER A 171 -4.22 20.20 -18.71
CA SER A 171 -4.97 20.35 -19.95
C SER A 171 -5.55 21.76 -20.16
N SER A 172 -5.69 22.54 -19.07
CA SER A 172 -6.21 23.91 -19.07
C SER A 172 -5.37 24.81 -18.16
N THR A 173 -5.17 26.06 -18.54
CA THR A 173 -4.42 27.05 -17.75
C THR A 173 -5.23 27.71 -16.64
N ALA A 174 -6.57 27.65 -16.70
CA ALA A 174 -7.46 28.39 -15.82
C ALA A 174 -8.04 27.56 -14.66
N GLU A 175 -8.13 26.25 -14.80
CA GLU A 175 -8.84 25.41 -13.84
C GLU A 175 -7.98 25.06 -12.62
N LYS A 176 -8.60 25.09 -11.43
CA LYS A 176 -8.04 24.54 -10.19
C LYS A 176 -8.64 23.15 -9.95
N ALA A 177 -7.89 22.30 -9.32
CA ALA A 177 -8.43 21.03 -8.85
C ALA A 177 -9.50 21.25 -7.77
N THR A 178 -10.47 20.36 -7.72
CA THR A 178 -11.42 20.20 -6.61
C THR A 178 -11.14 18.89 -5.85
N SER A 179 -10.40 17.96 -6.45
CA SER A 179 -9.95 16.73 -5.79
C SER A 179 -8.63 16.24 -6.35
N ILE A 180 -7.95 15.42 -5.53
CA ILE A 180 -6.71 14.74 -5.88
C ILE A 180 -6.84 13.24 -5.58
N SER A 181 -6.27 12.42 -6.48
CA SER A 181 -6.02 11.01 -6.21
C SER A 181 -4.53 10.73 -6.34
N VAL A 182 -3.97 9.97 -5.39
CA VAL A 182 -2.58 9.51 -5.41
C VAL A 182 -2.54 8.04 -5.07
N TYR A 183 -1.85 7.24 -5.86
CA TYR A 183 -1.71 5.81 -5.65
C TYR A 183 -0.25 5.42 -5.66
N PHE A 184 0.21 4.82 -4.58
CA PHE A 184 1.52 4.16 -4.48
C PHE A 184 1.31 2.65 -4.60
N TYR A 185 1.99 2.04 -5.56
CA TYR A 185 1.97 0.60 -5.79
C TYR A 185 3.36 0.02 -5.53
N SER A 186 3.43 -1.08 -4.81
CA SER A 186 4.71 -1.76 -4.55
C SER A 186 5.35 -2.37 -5.82
N SER A 187 4.61 -2.45 -6.92
CA SER A 187 5.07 -3.00 -8.20
C SER A 187 4.26 -2.42 -9.36
N VAL A 188 4.84 -2.38 -10.55
CA VAL A 188 4.12 -2.12 -11.81
C VAL A 188 3.31 -3.32 -12.26
N LYS A 189 3.62 -4.52 -11.76
CA LYS A 189 2.95 -5.78 -12.11
C LYS A 189 1.75 -6.00 -11.19
N SER A 190 0.61 -6.39 -11.73
CA SER A 190 -0.56 -6.78 -10.93
C SER A 190 -0.31 -8.05 -10.12
N GLU A 191 0.52 -8.96 -10.65
CA GLU A 191 1.01 -10.17 -10.00
C GLU A 191 2.54 -10.11 -9.90
N PRO A 192 3.08 -9.36 -8.95
CA PRO A 192 4.52 -9.15 -8.80
C PRO A 192 5.23 -10.43 -8.36
N ASP A 193 6.52 -10.51 -8.65
CA ASP A 193 7.35 -11.49 -7.96
C ASP A 193 7.47 -11.11 -6.49
N VAL A 194 7.39 -12.10 -5.62
CA VAL A 194 7.47 -11.90 -4.17
C VAL A 194 8.56 -12.78 -3.59
N ARG A 195 9.24 -12.27 -2.57
CA ARG A 195 10.15 -13.09 -1.77
C ARG A 195 9.33 -14.09 -0.97
N THR A 196 9.71 -15.36 -0.99
CA THR A 196 9.15 -16.34 -0.07
C THR A 196 9.66 -16.06 1.33
N HIS A 197 8.81 -16.19 2.33
CA HIS A 197 9.14 -15.88 3.74
C HIS A 197 10.18 -16.80 4.41
N GLU A 198 10.88 -17.62 3.66
CA GLU A 198 11.92 -18.50 4.19
C GLU A 198 13.25 -17.79 4.52
N SER A 199 13.32 -16.46 4.34
CA SER A 199 14.57 -15.69 4.50
C SER A 199 14.46 -14.47 5.42
N LEU A 200 13.60 -14.52 6.45
CA LEU A 200 13.66 -13.54 7.56
C LEU A 200 13.89 -14.24 8.88
#